data_eeb297d68f8c7e82c8ca1603f615258c
#
_entry.id   eeb297d68f8c7e82c8ca1603f615258c
#
_cell.length_a   1.000
_cell.length_b   1.000
_cell.length_c   1.000
_cell.angle_alpha   90.00
_cell.angle_beta   90.00
_cell.angle_gamma   90.00
#
_symmetry.space_group_name_H-M   'P 1'
#
loop_
_entity.id
_entity.type
_entity.pdbx_description
1 polymer ?
#
loop_
_entity_poly.entity_id
_entity_poly.type
_entity_poly.pdbx_seq_one_letter_code
_entity_poly.pdbx_strand_id
1 'polypeptide(L)'
;MKELINSIGKKKLIMIFGGIVGVVVLIIICLLLYNAFFVSNTYSSVESKIVQAAMEYYGKHQNLLPKSPNDEVSVNSTTLTSSGYLGDLQEMVPDEGVSCAATVTVTNVNNNYRYVANLKCGDKYQTETFVNHVKSVERTVVTGQGLYDMNGELVYRGENPNNYVKFADRLWRIVKFENDSAMLILDDKYARSVWDDRFNTERNRNDGINDYSVSRANDALTNLYNGEDLFSASDKLLIVAHDLAIGKRGETIQYNDGSVEKSQVLEDKYIGLLPLYDYINVSLDENCSSASTQSCSNYNYLNLLESSWWLLTGDSDTTHRVYRIDSSGIIGLTRASTNSYLRPVIYLAKDAIYVGGDGTFENPYLVK
;
A
#
# COMPACT_ATOMS: atom_id res chain seq x y z
N MET A 1 -45.23 55.77 -16.06
CA MET A 1 -46.06 54.54 -16.11
C MET A 1 -45.53 53.49 -17.12
N LYS A 2 -45.14 53.84 -18.35
CA LYS A 2 -44.57 52.91 -19.34
C LYS A 2 -43.23 52.26 -18.88
N GLU A 3 -42.35 52.99 -18.19
CA GLU A 3 -41.09 52.46 -17.68
C GLU A 3 -41.29 51.47 -16.53
N LEU A 4 -42.30 51.66 -15.67
CA LEU A 4 -42.63 50.78 -14.59
C LEU A 4 -43.17 49.40 -15.08
N ILE A 5 -43.98 49.43 -16.12
CA ILE A 5 -44.56 48.26 -16.77
C ILE A 5 -43.44 47.42 -17.47
N ASN A 6 -42.49 48.11 -18.10
CA ASN A 6 -41.33 47.48 -18.75
C ASN A 6 -40.35 46.83 -17.73
N SER A 7 -40.18 47.46 -16.55
CA SER A 7 -39.38 46.97 -15.46
C SER A 7 -39.99 45.72 -14.81
N ILE A 8 -41.31 45.66 -14.64
CA ILE A 8 -42.05 44.51 -14.11
C ILE A 8 -42.03 43.35 -15.11
N GLY A 9 -42.14 43.62 -16.40
CA GLY A 9 -42.01 42.60 -17.46
C GLY A 9 -40.62 41.99 -17.52
N LYS A 10 -39.56 42.79 -17.44
CA LYS A 10 -38.18 42.33 -17.38
C LYS A 10 -37.87 41.49 -16.13
N LYS A 11 -38.36 41.89 -14.95
CA LYS A 11 -38.21 41.14 -13.71
C LYS A 11 -38.89 39.77 -13.76
N LYS A 12 -40.12 39.69 -14.31
CA LYS A 12 -40.82 38.43 -14.54
C LYS A 12 -40.08 37.52 -15.55
N LEU A 13 -39.54 38.10 -16.61
CA LEU A 13 -38.78 37.35 -17.62
C LEU A 13 -37.48 36.78 -17.01
N ILE A 14 -36.77 37.55 -16.19
CA ILE A 14 -35.56 37.11 -15.48
C ILE A 14 -35.88 35.98 -14.46
N MET A 15 -37.00 36.07 -13.73
CA MET A 15 -37.43 35.01 -12.83
C MET A 15 -37.82 33.74 -13.57
N ILE A 16 -38.48 33.82 -14.73
CA ILE A 16 -38.84 32.64 -15.54
C ILE A 16 -37.57 32.00 -16.11
N PHE A 17 -36.64 32.80 -16.65
CA PHE A 17 -35.36 32.31 -17.17
C PHE A 17 -34.51 31.69 -16.07
N GLY A 18 -34.41 32.32 -14.89
CA GLY A 18 -33.71 31.79 -13.72
C GLY A 18 -34.32 30.48 -13.22
N GLY A 19 -35.65 30.36 -13.23
CA GLY A 19 -36.37 29.13 -12.91
C GLY A 19 -36.08 28.00 -13.89
N ILE A 20 -36.09 28.29 -15.22
CA ILE A 20 -35.79 27.28 -16.24
C ILE A 20 -34.34 26.81 -16.14
N VAL A 21 -33.37 27.72 -15.97
CA VAL A 21 -31.96 27.38 -15.78
C VAL A 21 -31.77 26.55 -14.52
N GLY A 22 -32.43 26.88 -13.41
CA GLY A 22 -32.39 26.12 -12.17
C GLY A 22 -32.92 24.68 -12.34
N VAL A 23 -34.02 24.50 -13.07
CA VAL A 23 -34.59 23.17 -13.38
C VAL A 23 -33.65 22.36 -14.27
N VAL A 24 -33.06 22.98 -15.30
CA VAL A 24 -32.10 22.32 -16.20
C VAL A 24 -30.85 21.90 -15.43
N VAL A 25 -30.31 22.73 -14.56
CA VAL A 25 -29.16 22.37 -13.68
C VAL A 25 -29.52 21.22 -12.74
N LEU A 26 -30.71 21.24 -12.14
CA LEU A 26 -31.19 20.13 -11.29
C LEU A 26 -31.35 18.84 -12.07
N ILE A 27 -31.87 18.89 -13.29
CA ILE A 27 -31.99 17.70 -14.16
C ILE A 27 -30.59 17.13 -14.50
N ILE A 28 -29.62 18.00 -14.83
CA ILE A 28 -28.24 17.60 -15.12
C ILE A 28 -27.61 16.97 -13.88
N ILE A 29 -27.77 17.55 -12.70
CA ILE A 29 -27.27 17.00 -11.45
C ILE A 29 -27.94 15.63 -11.15
N CYS A 30 -29.25 15.51 -11.33
CA CYS A 30 -29.96 14.25 -11.17
C CYS A 30 -29.50 13.19 -12.16
N LEU A 31 -29.24 13.55 -13.43
CA LEU A 31 -28.71 12.64 -14.44
C LEU A 31 -27.27 12.22 -14.12
N LEU A 32 -26.43 13.14 -13.63
CA LEU A 32 -25.07 12.81 -13.18
C LEU A 32 -25.07 11.92 -11.95
N LEU A 33 -25.93 12.18 -10.98
CA LEU A 33 -26.12 11.33 -9.80
C LEU A 33 -26.73 9.98 -10.18
N TYR A 34 -27.72 9.95 -11.08
CA TYR A 34 -28.31 8.73 -11.60
C TYR A 34 -27.24 7.87 -12.29
N ASN A 35 -26.43 8.44 -13.19
CA ASN A 35 -25.31 7.75 -13.83
C ASN A 35 -24.25 7.30 -12.81
N ALA A 36 -23.92 8.09 -11.79
CA ALA A 36 -22.97 7.73 -10.76
C ALA A 36 -23.48 6.61 -9.83
N PHE A 37 -24.78 6.57 -9.52
CA PHE A 37 -25.36 5.62 -8.57
C PHE A 37 -26.09 4.43 -9.21
N PHE A 38 -26.60 4.54 -10.44
CA PHE A 38 -27.47 3.52 -11.03
C PHE A 38 -26.95 2.89 -12.33
N VAL A 39 -25.94 3.46 -13.00
CA VAL A 39 -25.47 2.98 -14.30
C VAL A 39 -23.94 2.95 -14.36
N SER A 40 -23.27 2.36 -13.42
CA SER A 40 -21.90 1.98 -13.72
C SER A 40 -21.78 0.46 -13.87
N ASN A 41 -22.16 -0.05 -15.04
CA ASN A 41 -21.54 -1.27 -15.54
C ASN A 41 -20.10 -0.92 -15.93
N THR A 42 -19.28 -0.55 -14.96
CA THR A 42 -17.83 -0.46 -15.14
C THR A 42 -17.28 -1.87 -15.03
N TYR A 43 -16.19 -2.15 -15.68
CA TYR A 43 -15.50 -3.44 -15.52
C TYR A 43 -15.22 -3.77 -14.05
N SER A 44 -14.87 -2.77 -13.24
CA SER A 44 -14.66 -2.94 -11.79
C SER A 44 -15.94 -3.36 -11.04
N SER A 45 -17.11 -2.86 -11.45
CA SER A 45 -18.38 -3.31 -10.88
C SER A 45 -18.73 -4.75 -11.28
N VAL A 46 -18.36 -5.13 -12.49
CA VAL A 46 -18.51 -6.53 -12.97
C VAL A 46 -17.60 -7.47 -12.19
N GLU A 47 -16.33 -7.09 -11.98
CA GLU A 47 -15.42 -7.85 -11.12
C GLU A 47 -15.98 -8.06 -9.71
N SER A 48 -16.56 -7.02 -9.12
CA SER A 48 -17.16 -7.10 -7.78
C SER A 48 -18.33 -8.10 -7.75
N LYS A 49 -19.18 -8.12 -8.79
CA LYS A 49 -20.28 -9.09 -8.92
C LYS A 49 -19.76 -10.52 -9.10
N ILE A 50 -18.67 -10.70 -9.87
CA ILE A 50 -18.02 -12.00 -10.06
C ILE A 50 -17.43 -12.52 -8.75
N VAL A 51 -16.77 -11.64 -7.97
CA VAL A 51 -16.27 -11.97 -6.62
C VAL A 51 -17.42 -12.40 -5.72
N GLN A 52 -18.51 -11.63 -5.68
CA GLN A 52 -19.69 -11.97 -4.87
C GLN A 52 -20.28 -13.33 -5.25
N ALA A 53 -20.42 -13.61 -6.55
CA ALA A 53 -20.89 -14.90 -7.03
C ALA A 53 -19.98 -16.07 -6.59
N ALA A 54 -18.66 -15.86 -6.62
CA ALA A 54 -17.70 -16.84 -6.13
C ALA A 54 -17.78 -17.04 -4.61
N MET A 55 -17.98 -15.97 -3.83
CA MET A 55 -18.19 -16.06 -2.39
C MET A 55 -19.46 -16.88 -2.06
N GLU A 56 -20.55 -16.65 -2.78
CA GLU A 56 -21.80 -17.43 -2.62
C GLU A 56 -21.62 -18.90 -3.02
N TYR A 57 -20.91 -19.15 -4.14
CA TYR A 57 -20.58 -20.51 -4.60
C TYR A 57 -19.78 -21.28 -3.54
N TYR A 58 -18.67 -20.72 -3.06
CA TYR A 58 -17.83 -21.36 -2.05
C TYR A 58 -18.51 -21.39 -0.66
N GLY A 59 -19.40 -20.47 -0.37
CA GLY A 59 -20.26 -20.50 0.83
C GLY A 59 -21.14 -21.75 0.89
N LYS A 60 -21.56 -22.28 -0.28
CA LYS A 60 -22.31 -23.55 -0.40
C LYS A 60 -21.40 -24.76 -0.61
N HIS A 61 -20.15 -24.56 -1.01
CA HIS A 61 -19.19 -25.60 -1.35
C HIS A 61 -17.90 -25.46 -0.52
N GLN A 62 -18.03 -25.32 0.80
CA GLN A 62 -16.92 -25.04 1.72
C GLN A 62 -15.80 -26.10 1.69
N ASN A 63 -16.13 -27.33 1.29
CA ASN A 63 -15.13 -28.40 1.12
C ASN A 63 -14.14 -28.14 -0.02
N LEU A 64 -14.46 -27.23 -0.94
CA LEU A 64 -13.59 -26.82 -2.05
C LEU A 64 -12.68 -25.65 -1.71
N LEU A 65 -12.86 -24.99 -0.55
CA LEU A 65 -12.00 -23.90 -0.11
C LEU A 65 -10.59 -24.40 0.23
N PRO A 66 -9.54 -23.59 0.01
CA PRO A 66 -8.17 -23.94 0.34
C PRO A 66 -8.00 -24.07 1.85
N LYS A 67 -7.31 -25.13 2.30
CA LYS A 67 -7.26 -25.52 3.71
C LYS A 67 -6.02 -24.98 4.45
N SER A 68 -4.89 -24.92 3.76
CA SER A 68 -3.65 -24.43 4.35
C SER A 68 -3.42 -22.96 4.07
N PRO A 69 -2.75 -22.21 4.95
CA PRO A 69 -2.35 -20.83 4.66
C PRO A 69 -1.59 -20.73 3.33
N ASN A 70 -1.89 -19.70 2.55
CA ASN A 70 -1.34 -19.43 1.22
C ASN A 70 -1.72 -20.45 0.11
N ASP A 71 -2.50 -21.50 0.42
CA ASP A 71 -3.07 -22.35 -0.63
C ASP A 71 -4.13 -21.55 -1.43
N GLU A 72 -4.25 -21.90 -2.71
CA GLU A 72 -5.15 -21.24 -3.65
C GLU A 72 -6.05 -22.26 -4.36
N VAL A 73 -7.28 -21.86 -4.62
CA VAL A 73 -8.22 -22.56 -5.54
C VAL A 73 -8.84 -21.53 -6.46
N SER A 74 -9.39 -21.96 -7.59
CA SER A 74 -10.04 -21.05 -8.51
C SER A 74 -11.34 -21.60 -9.05
N VAL A 75 -12.24 -20.67 -9.44
CA VAL A 75 -13.49 -20.95 -10.15
C VAL A 75 -13.62 -19.98 -11.32
N ASN A 76 -14.03 -20.49 -12.48
CA ASN A 76 -14.24 -19.66 -13.67
C ASN A 76 -15.70 -19.16 -13.78
N SER A 77 -15.89 -18.10 -14.56
CA SER A 77 -17.21 -17.50 -14.80
C SER A 77 -18.22 -18.50 -15.39
N THR A 78 -17.78 -19.41 -16.26
CA THR A 78 -18.64 -20.43 -16.85
C THR A 78 -19.24 -21.37 -15.79
N THR A 79 -18.43 -21.82 -14.82
CA THR A 79 -18.90 -22.63 -13.70
C THR A 79 -19.89 -21.86 -12.83
N LEU A 80 -19.60 -20.58 -12.52
CA LEU A 80 -20.49 -19.73 -11.72
C LEU A 80 -21.85 -19.53 -12.43
N THR A 81 -21.84 -19.28 -13.75
CA THR A 81 -23.06 -19.09 -14.54
C THR A 81 -23.85 -20.38 -14.64
N SER A 82 -23.21 -21.52 -14.98
CA SER A 82 -23.90 -22.81 -15.10
C SER A 82 -24.47 -23.31 -13.76
N SER A 83 -23.89 -22.90 -12.65
CA SER A 83 -24.36 -23.20 -11.29
C SER A 83 -25.37 -22.18 -10.76
N GLY A 84 -25.74 -21.16 -11.54
CA GLY A 84 -26.76 -20.17 -11.20
C GLY A 84 -26.34 -19.07 -10.20
N TYR A 85 -25.03 -18.92 -9.94
CA TYR A 85 -24.51 -17.87 -9.04
C TYR A 85 -24.17 -16.58 -9.78
N LEU A 86 -23.92 -16.62 -11.11
CA LEU A 86 -23.60 -15.48 -11.94
C LEU A 86 -24.55 -15.44 -13.15
N GLY A 87 -24.98 -14.25 -13.55
CA GLY A 87 -25.67 -14.03 -14.81
C GLY A 87 -24.75 -14.23 -16.03
N ASP A 88 -25.26 -13.98 -17.23
CA ASP A 88 -24.43 -14.00 -18.43
C ASP A 88 -23.41 -12.86 -18.37
N LEU A 89 -22.14 -13.24 -18.37
CA LEU A 89 -21.04 -12.27 -18.27
C LEU A 89 -21.04 -11.28 -19.44
N GLN A 90 -21.47 -11.70 -20.63
CA GLN A 90 -21.52 -10.87 -21.83
C GLN A 90 -22.56 -9.74 -21.72
N GLU A 91 -23.64 -9.97 -20.95
CA GLU A 91 -24.68 -8.97 -20.70
C GLU A 91 -24.32 -8.01 -19.55
N MET A 92 -23.34 -8.38 -18.72
CA MET A 92 -22.95 -7.60 -17.55
C MET A 92 -21.88 -6.56 -17.85
N VAL A 93 -21.11 -6.73 -18.92
CA VAL A 93 -19.99 -5.86 -19.27
C VAL A 93 -20.46 -4.59 -19.97
N PRO A 94 -19.70 -3.46 -19.85
CA PRO A 94 -20.13 -2.18 -20.43
C PRO A 94 -20.10 -2.14 -21.95
N ASP A 95 -19.22 -2.91 -22.59
CA ASP A 95 -19.02 -2.89 -24.04
C ASP A 95 -19.79 -4.06 -24.70
N GLU A 96 -20.80 -3.75 -25.50
CA GLU A 96 -21.58 -4.73 -26.23
C GLU A 96 -20.73 -5.49 -27.27
N GLY A 97 -20.97 -6.80 -27.35
CA GLY A 97 -20.32 -7.68 -28.35
C GLY A 97 -18.86 -8.03 -28.05
N VAL A 98 -18.32 -7.62 -26.90
CA VAL A 98 -16.99 -8.02 -26.46
C VAL A 98 -17.05 -9.34 -25.74
N SER A 99 -16.26 -10.34 -26.19
CA SER A 99 -16.15 -11.62 -25.50
C SER A 99 -15.35 -11.48 -24.22
N CYS A 100 -15.95 -11.83 -23.07
CA CYS A 100 -15.33 -11.77 -21.77
C CYS A 100 -15.22 -13.16 -21.12
N ALA A 101 -14.17 -13.35 -20.35
CA ALA A 101 -13.97 -14.50 -19.47
C ALA A 101 -13.41 -14.03 -18.15
N ALA A 102 -13.77 -14.71 -17.07
CA ALA A 102 -13.25 -14.40 -15.76
C ALA A 102 -12.90 -15.66 -14.97
N THR A 103 -11.92 -15.52 -14.10
CA THR A 103 -11.55 -16.53 -13.09
C THR A 103 -11.43 -15.84 -11.75
N VAL A 104 -12.01 -16.41 -10.70
CA VAL A 104 -11.80 -15.95 -9.33
C VAL A 104 -10.81 -16.88 -8.67
N THR A 105 -9.71 -16.33 -8.20
CA THR A 105 -8.77 -17.03 -7.32
C THR A 105 -9.15 -16.76 -5.88
N VAL A 106 -9.16 -17.81 -5.07
CA VAL A 106 -9.44 -17.76 -3.64
C VAL A 106 -8.20 -18.23 -2.90
N THR A 107 -7.60 -17.34 -2.13
CA THR A 107 -6.39 -17.61 -1.34
C THR A 107 -6.77 -17.69 0.14
N ASN A 108 -6.27 -18.70 0.86
CA ASN A 108 -6.40 -18.76 2.32
C ASN A 108 -5.36 -17.84 2.96
N VAL A 109 -5.84 -16.78 3.63
CA VAL A 109 -5.02 -15.83 4.37
C VAL A 109 -5.35 -15.98 5.85
N ASN A 110 -4.59 -16.81 6.57
CA ASN A 110 -4.78 -17.05 8.02
C ASN A 110 -6.22 -17.46 8.41
N ASN A 111 -6.76 -18.47 7.73
CA ASN A 111 -8.15 -18.95 7.89
C ASN A 111 -9.24 -17.93 7.49
N ASN A 112 -8.87 -16.84 6.87
CA ASN A 112 -9.76 -15.99 6.10
C ASN A 112 -9.51 -16.20 4.61
N TYR A 113 -10.44 -15.74 3.77
CA TYR A 113 -10.33 -15.99 2.33
C TYR A 113 -10.33 -14.68 1.57
N ARG A 114 -9.28 -14.45 0.79
CA ARG A 114 -9.21 -13.37 -0.20
C ARG A 114 -9.71 -13.90 -1.54
N TYR A 115 -10.62 -13.15 -2.16
CA TYR A 115 -11.20 -13.44 -3.47
C TYR A 115 -10.75 -12.39 -4.47
N VAL A 116 -10.07 -12.79 -5.53
CA VAL A 116 -9.59 -11.88 -6.58
C VAL A 116 -10.14 -12.32 -7.91
N ALA A 117 -10.96 -11.46 -8.55
CA ALA A 117 -11.44 -11.69 -9.90
C ALA A 117 -10.38 -11.24 -10.91
N ASN A 118 -10.06 -12.09 -11.87
CA ASN A 118 -9.29 -11.76 -13.06
C ASN A 118 -10.26 -11.80 -14.25
N LEU A 119 -10.68 -10.62 -14.71
CA LEU A 119 -11.60 -10.43 -15.84
C LEU A 119 -10.78 -10.01 -17.06
N LYS A 120 -11.04 -10.67 -18.19
CA LYS A 120 -10.48 -10.32 -19.49
C LYS A 120 -11.61 -10.19 -20.51
N CYS A 121 -11.67 -9.03 -21.20
CA CYS A 121 -12.68 -8.69 -22.20
C CYS A 121 -12.01 -8.25 -23.50
N GLY A 122 -11.66 -9.22 -24.36
CA GLY A 122 -10.94 -8.97 -25.62
C GLY A 122 -9.70 -8.10 -25.40
N ASP A 123 -9.59 -7.04 -26.22
CA ASP A 123 -8.54 -6.02 -26.09
C ASP A 123 -9.03 -4.76 -25.35
N LYS A 124 -10.26 -4.78 -24.81
CA LYS A 124 -10.88 -3.62 -24.15
C LYS A 124 -10.52 -3.50 -22.69
N TYR A 125 -10.43 -4.63 -22.00
CA TYR A 125 -10.17 -4.65 -20.57
C TYR A 125 -9.47 -5.94 -20.13
N GLN A 126 -8.55 -5.78 -19.20
CA GLN A 126 -8.00 -6.88 -18.43
C GLN A 126 -7.73 -6.37 -17.00
N THR A 127 -8.15 -7.14 -16.01
CA THR A 127 -7.79 -6.89 -14.62
C THR A 127 -6.28 -6.80 -14.50
N GLU A 128 -5.79 -5.73 -13.90
CA GLU A 128 -4.37 -5.48 -13.74
C GLU A 128 -3.98 -5.48 -12.27
N THR A 129 -2.94 -6.24 -11.92
CA THR A 129 -2.42 -6.18 -10.55
C THR A 129 -1.66 -4.89 -10.33
N PHE A 130 -1.65 -4.41 -9.09
CA PHE A 130 -1.01 -3.15 -8.72
C PHE A 130 0.47 -3.12 -9.12
N VAL A 131 1.19 -4.19 -8.82
CA VAL A 131 2.62 -4.28 -9.14
C VAL A 131 2.87 -4.27 -10.65
N ASN A 132 2.06 -5.00 -11.43
CA ASN A 132 2.19 -5.01 -12.87
C ASN A 132 1.85 -3.65 -13.49
N HIS A 133 0.81 -2.98 -12.97
CA HIS A 133 0.47 -1.63 -13.39
C HIS A 133 1.66 -0.68 -13.22
N VAL A 134 2.19 -0.58 -11.99
CA VAL A 134 3.32 0.32 -11.72
C VAL A 134 4.52 -0.02 -12.60
N LYS A 135 4.89 -1.30 -12.73
CA LYS A 135 5.98 -1.74 -13.62
C LYS A 135 5.73 -1.42 -15.10
N SER A 136 4.47 -1.30 -15.54
CA SER A 136 4.11 -1.01 -16.93
C SER A 136 4.15 0.49 -17.25
N VAL A 137 3.80 1.35 -16.28
CA VAL A 137 3.73 2.81 -16.48
C VAL A 137 5.00 3.52 -16.03
N GLU A 138 5.65 3.03 -14.98
CA GLU A 138 6.91 3.57 -14.45
C GLU A 138 8.10 2.89 -15.14
N ARG A 139 8.81 3.67 -15.94
CA ARG A 139 10.07 3.20 -16.53
C ARG A 139 11.19 3.35 -15.51
N THR A 140 12.07 2.35 -15.44
CA THR A 140 13.30 2.48 -14.66
C THR A 140 14.19 3.59 -15.22
N VAL A 141 14.75 4.38 -14.31
CA VAL A 141 15.66 5.49 -14.61
C VAL A 141 17.06 5.16 -14.08
N VAL A 142 18.07 5.81 -14.65
CA VAL A 142 19.49 5.71 -14.23
C VAL A 142 19.99 7.03 -13.64
N THR A 143 19.21 8.11 -13.77
CA THR A 143 19.50 9.44 -13.24
C THR A 143 18.21 10.14 -12.83
N GLY A 144 18.29 11.04 -11.86
CA GLY A 144 17.13 11.75 -11.32
C GLY A 144 16.28 10.87 -10.40
N GLN A 145 15.16 11.41 -9.92
CA GLN A 145 14.26 10.65 -9.06
C GLN A 145 13.36 9.71 -9.86
N GLY A 146 12.97 8.58 -9.26
CA GLY A 146 12.10 7.60 -9.88
C GLY A 146 12.40 6.16 -9.46
N LEU A 147 11.96 5.21 -10.28
CA LEU A 147 12.14 3.79 -10.05
C LEU A 147 13.49 3.32 -10.64
N TYR A 148 14.31 2.68 -9.83
CA TYR A 148 15.63 2.16 -10.21
C TYR A 148 15.64 0.64 -10.18
N ASP A 149 16.35 0.01 -11.12
CA ASP A 149 16.75 -1.40 -11.00
C ASP A 149 18.09 -1.46 -10.25
N MET A 150 18.04 -2.00 -9.04
CA MET A 150 19.20 -2.21 -8.19
C MET A 150 19.47 -3.71 -8.06
N ASN A 151 20.19 -4.27 -9.04
CA ASN A 151 20.52 -5.70 -9.10
C ASN A 151 19.28 -6.63 -9.12
N GLY A 152 18.23 -6.22 -9.81
CA GLY A 152 16.97 -6.96 -9.93
C GLY A 152 15.91 -6.61 -8.88
N GLU A 153 16.23 -5.80 -7.87
CA GLU A 153 15.25 -5.16 -7.00
C GLU A 153 14.85 -3.79 -7.57
N LEU A 154 13.57 -3.56 -7.74
CA LEU A 154 13.05 -2.27 -8.19
C LEU A 154 12.82 -1.37 -6.98
N VAL A 155 13.59 -0.29 -6.86
CA VAL A 155 13.61 0.62 -5.71
C VAL A 155 13.27 2.04 -6.15
N TYR A 156 12.35 2.71 -5.44
CA TYR A 156 12.12 4.14 -5.64
C TYR A 156 13.19 4.96 -4.95
N ARG A 157 13.74 5.95 -5.69
CA ARG A 157 14.82 6.83 -5.19
C ARG A 157 14.51 8.29 -5.48
N GLY A 158 15.00 9.16 -4.60
CA GLY A 158 14.89 10.62 -4.78
C GLY A 158 14.16 11.34 -3.67
N GLU A 159 13.94 12.63 -3.87
CA GLU A 159 13.32 13.51 -2.87
C GLU A 159 11.78 13.42 -2.89
N ASN A 160 11.19 13.29 -4.07
CA ASN A 160 9.74 13.23 -4.23
C ASN A 160 9.30 12.41 -5.46
N PRO A 161 9.63 11.10 -5.54
CA PRO A 161 9.14 10.25 -6.62
C PRO A 161 7.63 10.02 -6.53
N ASN A 162 6.98 9.69 -7.66
CA ASN A 162 5.56 9.35 -7.72
C ASN A 162 5.31 7.92 -7.21
N ASN A 163 5.37 7.73 -5.91
CA ASN A 163 5.26 6.43 -5.26
C ASN A 163 4.27 6.40 -4.10
N TYR A 164 3.31 7.32 -4.10
CA TYR A 164 2.25 7.35 -3.09
C TYR A 164 1.18 6.31 -3.34
N VAL A 165 0.73 5.66 -2.27
CA VAL A 165 -0.36 4.68 -2.27
C VAL A 165 -1.34 5.05 -1.16
N LYS A 166 -2.63 5.10 -1.46
CA LYS A 166 -3.68 5.20 -0.44
C LYS A 166 -4.17 3.80 -0.11
N PHE A 167 -3.90 3.36 1.11
CA PHE A 167 -4.29 2.05 1.63
C PHE A 167 -4.69 2.15 3.10
N ALA A 168 -5.73 1.44 3.52
CA ALA A 168 -6.26 1.45 4.89
C ALA A 168 -6.52 2.90 5.40
N ASP A 169 -7.16 3.73 4.58
CA ASP A 169 -7.44 5.16 4.81
C ASP A 169 -6.22 6.02 5.19
N ARG A 170 -5.02 5.55 4.86
CA ARG A 170 -3.76 6.26 5.10
C ARG A 170 -2.93 6.36 3.85
N LEU A 171 -1.98 7.29 3.87
CA LEU A 171 -1.03 7.49 2.81
C LEU A 171 0.26 6.70 3.12
N TRP A 172 0.69 5.94 2.14
CA TRP A 172 1.89 5.11 2.18
C TRP A 172 2.82 5.48 1.04
N ARG A 173 4.08 5.08 1.14
CA ARG A 173 5.08 5.22 0.07
C ARG A 173 5.57 3.84 -0.34
N ILE A 174 5.63 3.57 -1.64
CA ILE A 174 6.30 2.37 -2.14
C ILE A 174 7.81 2.57 -1.92
N VAL A 175 8.44 1.63 -1.23
CA VAL A 175 9.91 1.61 -1.08
C VAL A 175 10.52 0.83 -2.24
N LYS A 176 10.07 -0.40 -2.42
CA LYS A 176 10.57 -1.32 -3.45
C LYS A 176 9.54 -2.38 -3.81
N PHE A 177 9.85 -3.12 -4.87
CA PHE A 177 9.14 -4.35 -5.21
C PHE A 177 10.07 -5.54 -4.98
N GLU A 178 9.61 -6.51 -4.23
CA GLU A 178 10.34 -7.73 -3.89
C GLU A 178 9.40 -8.94 -4.08
N ASN A 179 9.83 -9.94 -4.87
CA ASN A 179 9.03 -11.14 -5.16
C ASN A 179 7.58 -10.84 -5.62
N ASP A 180 7.43 -9.82 -6.48
CA ASP A 180 6.13 -9.30 -6.97
C ASP A 180 5.20 -8.74 -5.89
N SER A 181 5.68 -8.52 -4.69
CA SER A 181 5.01 -7.77 -3.63
C SER A 181 5.55 -6.35 -3.53
N ALA A 182 4.70 -5.40 -3.16
CA ALA A 182 5.10 -4.02 -2.95
C ALA A 182 5.38 -3.78 -1.46
N MET A 183 6.61 -3.41 -1.13
CA MET A 183 6.98 -2.94 0.21
C MET A 183 6.50 -1.51 0.38
N LEU A 184 5.59 -1.29 1.31
CA LEU A 184 5.05 0.02 1.66
C LEU A 184 5.52 0.45 3.04
N ILE A 185 5.89 1.72 3.17
CA ILE A 185 6.12 2.38 4.46
C ILE A 185 5.07 3.46 4.68
N LEU A 186 4.56 3.61 5.89
CA LEU A 186 3.62 4.67 6.21
C LEU A 186 4.28 6.03 5.90
N ASP A 187 3.58 6.94 5.20
CA ASP A 187 4.15 8.22 4.78
C ASP A 187 4.47 9.11 5.98
N ASP A 188 3.69 9.07 7.05
CA ASP A 188 3.92 9.80 8.31
C ASP A 188 4.35 8.85 9.45
N LYS A 189 4.74 9.42 10.59
CA LYS A 189 4.96 8.74 11.87
C LYS A 189 3.63 8.20 12.42
N TYR A 190 3.69 7.07 13.13
CA TYR A 190 2.50 6.51 13.78
C TYR A 190 2.48 6.84 15.28
N ALA A 191 3.21 6.12 16.09
CA ALA A 191 3.20 6.26 17.54
C ALA A 191 4.62 6.32 18.09
N ARG A 192 4.81 6.96 19.25
CA ARG A 192 6.10 6.94 19.95
C ARG A 192 6.23 5.67 20.78
N SER A 193 7.37 5.05 20.71
CA SER A 193 7.74 3.87 21.49
C SER A 193 9.23 3.82 21.75
N VAL A 194 9.63 3.17 22.82
CA VAL A 194 11.00 2.65 22.94
C VAL A 194 11.14 1.50 21.93
N TRP A 195 12.35 1.30 21.42
CA TRP A 195 12.62 0.11 20.63
C TRP A 195 12.67 -1.15 21.53
N ASP A 196 13.35 -1.02 22.67
CA ASP A 196 13.36 -2.00 23.77
C ASP A 196 13.82 -1.31 25.06
N ASP A 197 13.25 -1.66 26.22
CA ASP A 197 13.57 -1.05 27.51
C ASP A 197 13.98 -2.08 28.58
N ARG A 198 14.25 -3.32 28.17
CA ARG A 198 14.63 -4.37 29.11
C ARG A 198 16.02 -4.13 29.69
N PHE A 199 16.26 -4.79 30.81
CA PHE A 199 17.55 -4.77 31.47
C PHE A 199 18.64 -5.35 30.54
N ASN A 200 19.69 -4.58 30.31
CA ASN A 200 20.85 -4.99 29.54
C ASN A 200 21.98 -5.38 30.49
N THR A 201 22.40 -6.64 30.47
CA THR A 201 23.38 -7.19 31.39
C THR A 201 24.78 -6.58 31.23
N GLU A 202 25.18 -6.29 29.99
CA GLU A 202 26.48 -5.65 29.72
C GLU A 202 26.52 -4.21 30.23
N ARG A 203 25.37 -3.51 30.19
CA ARG A 203 25.24 -2.14 30.65
C ARG A 203 24.88 -2.02 32.12
N ASN A 204 24.46 -3.14 32.73
CA ASN A 204 23.94 -3.20 34.11
C ASN A 204 22.82 -2.18 34.38
N ARG A 205 21.92 -1.97 33.42
CA ARG A 205 20.77 -1.04 33.50
C ARG A 205 19.77 -1.28 32.37
N ASN A 206 18.63 -0.61 32.40
CA ASN A 206 17.55 -0.70 31.40
C ASN A 206 17.87 0.15 30.15
N ASP A 207 18.93 -0.20 29.42
CA ASP A 207 19.29 0.44 28.14
C ASP A 207 18.64 -0.26 26.93
N GLY A 208 17.91 -1.35 27.18
CA GLY A 208 17.31 -2.19 26.15
C GLY A 208 18.25 -3.24 25.57
N ILE A 209 17.71 -4.11 24.77
CA ILE A 209 18.42 -5.15 24.02
C ILE A 209 18.10 -4.95 22.54
N ASN A 210 19.13 -4.88 21.69
CA ASN A 210 18.98 -4.65 20.26
C ASN A 210 18.75 -5.94 19.45
N ASP A 211 17.90 -6.80 19.95
CA ASP A 211 17.38 -7.98 19.26
C ASP A 211 15.91 -7.75 18.91
N TYR A 212 15.62 -7.53 17.62
CA TYR A 212 14.27 -7.19 17.17
C TYR A 212 13.27 -8.30 17.45
N SER A 213 13.67 -9.56 17.35
CA SER A 213 12.77 -10.71 17.50
C SER A 213 12.01 -10.70 18.83
N VAL A 214 12.60 -10.11 19.86
CA VAL A 214 12.07 -10.05 21.22
C VAL A 214 11.86 -8.62 21.72
N SER A 215 11.91 -7.62 20.84
CA SER A 215 11.85 -6.20 21.22
C SER A 215 10.43 -5.70 21.50
N ARG A 216 10.33 -4.62 22.28
CA ARG A 216 9.06 -3.91 22.50
C ARG A 216 8.51 -3.31 21.21
N ALA A 217 9.36 -2.92 20.28
CA ALA A 217 8.92 -2.41 18.98
C ALA A 217 8.23 -3.51 18.15
N ASN A 218 8.78 -4.74 18.14
CA ASN A 218 8.12 -5.88 17.50
C ASN A 218 6.78 -6.21 18.15
N ASP A 219 6.72 -6.23 19.49
CA ASP A 219 5.47 -6.45 20.24
C ASP A 219 4.43 -5.38 19.91
N ALA A 220 4.84 -4.09 19.91
CA ALA A 220 3.95 -2.96 19.62
C ALA A 220 3.38 -3.02 18.19
N LEU A 221 4.22 -3.34 17.19
CA LEU A 221 3.78 -3.47 15.81
C LEU A 221 2.90 -4.71 15.60
N THR A 222 3.22 -5.83 16.23
CA THR A 222 2.39 -7.04 16.19
C THR A 222 1.00 -6.76 16.78
N ASN A 223 0.94 -6.07 17.93
CA ASN A 223 -0.34 -5.66 18.53
C ASN A 223 -1.11 -4.66 17.65
N LEU A 224 -0.41 -3.75 16.98
CA LEU A 224 -1.00 -2.82 16.03
C LEU A 224 -1.63 -3.54 14.83
N TYR A 225 -0.94 -4.54 14.27
CA TYR A 225 -1.49 -5.36 13.19
C TYR A 225 -2.70 -6.19 13.64
N ASN A 226 -2.63 -6.78 14.82
CA ASN A 226 -3.72 -7.61 15.36
C ASN A 226 -4.97 -6.79 15.75
N GLY A 227 -4.78 -5.53 16.15
CA GLY A 227 -5.85 -4.58 16.43
C GLY A 227 -6.55 -4.09 15.16
N GLU A 228 -7.52 -3.19 15.33
CA GLU A 228 -8.29 -2.60 14.22
C GLU A 228 -7.98 -1.11 13.99
N ASP A 229 -7.01 -0.55 14.73
CA ASP A 229 -6.69 0.89 14.69
C ASP A 229 -6.03 1.32 13.37
N LEU A 230 -5.25 0.45 12.76
CA LEU A 230 -4.52 0.72 11.52
C LEU A 230 -5.12 0.00 10.31
N PHE A 231 -5.58 -1.24 10.49
CA PHE A 231 -6.07 -2.09 9.41
C PHE A 231 -7.39 -2.73 9.77
N SER A 232 -8.38 -2.59 8.90
CA SER A 232 -9.61 -3.38 8.97
C SER A 232 -9.35 -4.86 8.65
N ALA A 233 -10.34 -5.72 8.88
CA ALA A 233 -10.24 -7.13 8.51
C ALA A 233 -10.03 -7.31 6.98
N SER A 234 -10.65 -6.45 6.16
CA SER A 234 -10.46 -6.47 4.70
C SER A 234 -9.07 -6.01 4.28
N ASP A 235 -8.51 -4.97 4.94
CA ASP A 235 -7.16 -4.50 4.63
C ASP A 235 -6.11 -5.59 4.90
N LYS A 236 -6.27 -6.31 6.03
CA LYS A 236 -5.38 -7.41 6.39
C LYS A 236 -5.33 -8.54 5.36
N LEU A 237 -6.39 -8.72 4.57
CA LEU A 237 -6.37 -9.70 3.48
C LEU A 237 -5.40 -9.35 2.36
N LEU A 238 -5.08 -8.06 2.18
CA LEU A 238 -4.13 -7.58 1.17
C LEU A 238 -2.69 -7.49 1.69
N ILE A 239 -2.47 -7.67 2.99
CA ILE A 239 -1.13 -7.67 3.59
C ILE A 239 -0.62 -9.11 3.62
N VAL A 240 0.56 -9.35 3.07
CA VAL A 240 1.18 -10.67 3.08
C VAL A 240 2.28 -10.76 4.13
N ALA A 241 2.48 -11.96 4.67
CA ALA A 241 3.62 -12.26 5.51
C ALA A 241 4.92 -12.12 4.72
N HIS A 242 5.93 -11.56 5.35
CA HIS A 242 7.25 -11.37 4.79
C HIS A 242 8.33 -11.61 5.85
N ASP A 243 9.48 -12.08 5.40
CA ASP A 243 10.63 -12.30 6.25
C ASP A 243 11.37 -10.97 6.48
N LEU A 244 11.39 -10.50 7.73
CA LEU A 244 12.07 -9.26 8.07
C LEU A 244 13.58 -9.49 8.23
N ALA A 245 14.39 -8.68 7.54
CA ALA A 245 15.84 -8.70 7.58
C ALA A 245 16.36 -8.03 8.87
N ILE A 246 16.56 -8.81 9.93
CA ILE A 246 16.89 -8.34 11.30
C ILE A 246 18.38 -8.45 11.66
N GLY A 247 19.25 -8.82 10.72
CA GLY A 247 20.68 -8.88 10.94
C GLY A 247 21.23 -7.53 11.39
N LYS A 248 22.20 -7.56 12.33
CA LYS A 248 22.78 -6.35 12.91
C LYS A 248 23.92 -5.82 12.05
N ARG A 249 24.08 -4.50 12.02
CA ARG A 249 25.05 -3.81 11.18
C ARG A 249 26.02 -2.95 12.00
N GLY A 250 27.32 -3.05 11.69
CA GLY A 250 28.34 -2.12 12.22
C GLY A 250 28.40 -0.81 11.45
N GLU A 251 28.82 0.26 12.10
CA GLU A 251 28.90 1.62 11.49
C GLU A 251 29.88 1.69 10.30
N THR A 252 30.86 0.81 10.26
CA THR A 252 31.93 0.81 9.23
C THR A 252 31.54 0.08 7.94
N ILE A 253 30.39 -0.61 7.90
CA ILE A 253 29.94 -1.33 6.72
C ILE A 253 29.60 -0.36 5.60
N GLN A 254 30.24 -0.52 4.43
CA GLN A 254 30.14 0.39 3.29
C GLN A 254 29.27 -0.12 2.14
N TYR A 255 28.86 -1.40 2.15
CA TYR A 255 27.99 -1.98 1.11
C TYR A 255 26.53 -2.04 1.59
N ASN A 256 25.61 -1.80 0.67
CA ASN A 256 24.18 -1.63 0.94
C ASN A 256 23.31 -2.54 0.07
N ASP A 257 23.77 -3.77 -0.17
CA ASP A 257 23.04 -4.80 -0.91
C ASP A 257 22.06 -5.60 -0.05
N GLY A 258 21.93 -5.23 1.23
CA GLY A 258 21.08 -5.89 2.19
C GLY A 258 21.64 -7.21 2.75
N SER A 259 22.79 -7.68 2.28
CA SER A 259 23.37 -8.98 2.70
C SER A 259 23.65 -9.06 4.20
N VAL A 260 23.96 -7.92 4.84
CA VAL A 260 24.19 -7.84 6.29
C VAL A 260 22.89 -8.05 7.05
N GLU A 261 21.87 -7.28 6.73
CA GLU A 261 20.58 -7.35 7.41
C GLU A 261 19.84 -8.68 7.08
N LYS A 262 19.95 -9.17 5.85
CA LYS A 262 19.40 -10.47 5.41
C LYS A 262 20.16 -11.68 5.98
N SER A 263 21.30 -11.48 6.66
CA SER A 263 22.06 -12.59 7.31
C SER A 263 21.29 -13.24 8.46
N GLN A 264 20.30 -12.55 9.02
CA GLN A 264 19.35 -13.05 10.00
C GLN A 264 17.96 -12.57 9.65
N VAL A 265 16.98 -13.45 9.65
CA VAL A 265 15.59 -13.14 9.32
C VAL A 265 14.65 -13.49 10.47
N LEU A 266 13.57 -12.72 10.57
CA LEU A 266 12.44 -13.03 11.42
C LEU A 266 11.27 -13.36 10.50
N GLU A 267 10.96 -14.64 10.40
CA GLU A 267 10.02 -15.19 9.42
C GLU A 267 8.56 -14.79 9.69
N ASP A 268 7.75 -14.78 8.62
CA ASP A 268 6.30 -14.70 8.65
C ASP A 268 5.74 -13.46 9.39
N LYS A 269 6.27 -12.28 9.14
CA LYS A 269 5.79 -11.02 9.73
C LYS A 269 4.93 -10.22 8.77
N TYR A 270 3.77 -9.78 9.23
CA TYR A 270 2.84 -8.94 8.45
C TYR A 270 3.18 -7.45 8.54
N ILE A 271 3.93 -7.04 9.55
CA ILE A 271 4.29 -5.65 9.82
C ILE A 271 5.68 -5.60 10.45
N GLY A 272 6.45 -4.57 10.11
CA GLY A 272 7.79 -4.36 10.65
C GLY A 272 8.21 -2.92 10.62
N LEU A 273 9.52 -2.69 10.71
CA LEU A 273 10.20 -1.43 10.50
C LEU A 273 11.07 -1.51 9.24
N LEU A 274 11.52 -0.35 8.75
CA LEU A 274 12.41 -0.29 7.59
C LEU A 274 13.82 -0.73 7.97
N PRO A 275 14.46 -1.67 7.24
CA PRO A 275 15.89 -1.96 7.37
C PRO A 275 16.75 -0.74 6.99
N LEU A 276 17.92 -0.62 7.58
CA LEU A 276 18.82 0.50 7.34
C LEU A 276 19.29 0.57 5.87
N TYR A 277 19.60 -0.56 5.25
CA TYR A 277 20.06 -0.57 3.86
C TYR A 277 19.00 -0.02 2.89
N ASP A 278 17.71 -0.24 3.16
CA ASP A 278 16.62 0.31 2.35
C ASP A 278 16.55 1.85 2.49
N TYR A 279 16.78 2.40 3.70
CA TYR A 279 16.85 3.85 3.88
C TYR A 279 18.02 4.48 3.12
N ILE A 280 19.18 3.83 3.13
CA ILE A 280 20.37 4.28 2.39
C ILE A 280 20.10 4.22 0.89
N ASN A 281 19.50 3.15 0.41
CA ASN A 281 19.28 2.92 -1.02
C ASN A 281 18.29 3.89 -1.66
N VAL A 282 17.36 4.48 -0.92
CA VAL A 282 16.41 5.46 -1.49
C VAL A 282 17.02 6.85 -1.69
N SER A 283 18.16 7.17 -1.08
CA SER A 283 18.87 8.42 -1.32
C SER A 283 19.52 8.45 -2.71
N LEU A 284 19.48 9.61 -3.37
CA LEU A 284 20.21 9.87 -4.61
C LEU A 284 21.54 10.61 -4.38
N ASP A 285 21.90 10.91 -3.13
CA ASP A 285 23.19 11.54 -2.86
C ASP A 285 24.32 10.54 -3.06
N GLU A 286 25.23 10.83 -3.98
CA GLU A 286 26.37 9.99 -4.32
C GLU A 286 27.32 9.73 -3.13
N ASN A 287 27.29 10.62 -2.13
CA ASN A 287 28.06 10.46 -0.91
C ASN A 287 27.33 9.59 0.15
N CYS A 288 26.06 9.18 -0.09
CA CYS A 288 25.35 8.28 0.79
C CYS A 288 25.84 6.85 0.57
N SER A 289 26.85 6.43 1.29
CA SER A 289 27.50 5.12 1.10
C SER A 289 27.46 4.21 2.34
N SER A 290 27.18 4.76 3.53
CA SER A 290 27.21 3.98 4.77
C SER A 290 26.34 4.61 5.87
N ALA A 291 26.16 3.89 6.97
CA ALA A 291 25.44 4.34 8.16
C ALA A 291 26.04 5.58 8.82
N SER A 292 27.34 5.81 8.67
CA SER A 292 28.04 6.98 9.21
C SER A 292 27.95 8.21 8.32
N THR A 293 27.32 8.11 7.16
CA THR A 293 27.26 9.20 6.17
C THR A 293 26.05 10.09 6.42
N GLN A 294 26.27 11.36 6.72
CA GLN A 294 25.20 12.32 6.98
C GLN A 294 24.38 12.68 5.74
N SER A 295 24.97 12.55 4.55
CA SER A 295 24.32 12.88 3.27
C SER A 295 23.18 11.96 2.86
N CYS A 296 22.96 10.84 3.55
CA CYS A 296 21.83 9.93 3.25
C CYS A 296 20.45 10.55 3.49
N SER A 297 20.36 11.67 4.17
CA SER A 297 19.13 12.46 4.29
C SER A 297 18.83 13.30 3.04
N ASN A 298 19.82 13.56 2.19
CA ASN A 298 19.66 14.35 0.98
C ASN A 298 18.95 13.54 -0.11
N TYR A 299 18.08 14.20 -0.86
CA TYR A 299 17.34 13.56 -1.95
C TYR A 299 16.72 12.21 -1.52
N ASN A 300 16.08 12.19 -0.35
CA ASN A 300 15.54 11.01 0.29
C ASN A 300 14.11 11.29 0.78
N TYR A 301 13.11 10.78 0.05
CA TYR A 301 11.69 10.98 0.37
C TYR A 301 11.25 10.37 1.70
N LEU A 302 12.05 9.49 2.29
CA LEU A 302 11.77 8.90 3.61
C LEU A 302 12.18 9.82 4.76
N ASN A 303 12.85 10.92 4.46
CA ASN A 303 13.25 11.88 5.47
C ASN A 303 12.01 12.62 6.02
N LEU A 304 11.67 12.37 7.29
CA LEU A 304 10.65 13.10 8.05
C LEU A 304 11.32 14.15 8.93
N LEU A 305 11.40 15.38 8.44
CA LEU A 305 11.95 16.48 9.21
C LEU A 305 11.20 16.67 10.54
N GLU A 306 11.92 17.09 11.57
CA GLU A 306 11.41 17.35 12.93
C GLU A 306 10.94 16.10 13.72
N SER A 307 11.14 14.91 13.16
CA SER A 307 10.69 13.66 13.80
C SER A 307 11.78 12.60 13.77
N SER A 308 12.16 12.06 14.93
CA SER A 308 13.03 10.89 14.99
C SER A 308 12.21 9.61 14.94
N TRP A 309 12.63 8.63 14.13
CA TRP A 309 11.90 7.37 13.98
C TRP A 309 12.85 6.17 13.90
N TRP A 310 12.37 5.02 14.35
CA TRP A 310 13.13 3.79 14.45
C TRP A 310 13.31 3.08 13.12
N LEU A 311 14.52 2.58 12.89
CA LEU A 311 14.79 1.55 11.88
C LEU A 311 14.74 0.15 12.49
N LEU A 312 14.71 -0.86 11.63
CA LEU A 312 14.71 -2.27 12.02
C LEU A 312 16.06 -2.73 12.57
N THR A 313 17.15 -2.18 12.03
CA THR A 313 18.52 -2.67 12.17
C THR A 313 19.12 -2.32 13.52
N GLY A 314 19.62 -3.32 14.24
CA GLY A 314 20.43 -3.16 15.45
C GLY A 314 21.90 -2.92 15.12
N ASP A 315 22.64 -2.38 16.09
CA ASP A 315 24.10 -2.23 16.05
C ASP A 315 24.79 -3.59 16.34
N SER A 316 25.73 -3.98 15.49
CA SER A 316 26.52 -5.20 15.72
C SER A 316 27.62 -5.05 16.79
N ASP A 317 28.06 -3.81 17.05
CA ASP A 317 29.19 -3.52 17.91
C ASP A 317 28.78 -3.35 19.39
N THR A 318 27.47 -3.27 19.65
CA THR A 318 26.91 -3.18 21.01
C THR A 318 25.64 -4.02 21.13
N THR A 319 25.23 -4.33 22.35
CA THR A 319 24.01 -5.10 22.63
C THR A 319 22.78 -4.22 22.90
N HIS A 320 22.90 -2.89 22.86
CA HIS A 320 21.87 -1.96 23.33
C HIS A 320 21.61 -0.79 22.40
N ARG A 321 22.37 -0.59 21.31
CA ARG A 321 22.14 0.48 20.36
C ARG A 321 21.41 -0.03 19.12
N VAL A 322 20.57 0.84 18.57
CA VAL A 322 19.76 0.60 17.38
C VAL A 322 19.85 1.81 16.47
N TYR A 323 19.78 1.59 15.17
CA TYR A 323 19.72 2.66 14.20
C TYR A 323 18.36 3.34 14.22
N ARG A 324 18.39 4.65 14.09
CA ARG A 324 17.22 5.51 13.88
C ARG A 324 17.55 6.62 12.91
N ILE A 325 16.54 7.22 12.35
CA ILE A 325 16.65 8.51 11.69
C ILE A 325 16.32 9.56 12.73
N ASP A 326 17.19 10.57 12.88
CA ASP A 326 16.95 11.66 13.82
C ASP A 326 16.03 12.74 13.22
N SER A 327 15.74 13.79 13.98
CA SER A 327 14.87 14.90 13.56
C SER A 327 15.45 15.77 12.43
N SER A 328 16.70 15.56 12.05
CA SER A 328 17.36 16.21 10.91
C SER A 328 17.45 15.29 9.69
N GLY A 329 16.91 14.07 9.78
CA GLY A 329 16.98 13.06 8.72
C GLY A 329 18.30 12.28 8.70
N ILE A 330 19.15 12.46 9.70
CA ILE A 330 20.47 11.83 9.77
C ILE A 330 20.35 10.45 10.42
N ILE A 331 21.04 9.47 9.84
CA ILE A 331 21.20 8.14 10.44
C ILE A 331 22.03 8.26 11.72
N GLY A 332 21.53 7.70 12.82
CA GLY A 332 22.25 7.71 14.09
C GLY A 332 22.00 6.46 14.91
N LEU A 333 22.99 6.09 15.72
CA LEU A 333 22.89 5.04 16.72
C LEU A 333 22.47 5.64 18.07
N THR A 334 21.46 5.04 18.68
CA THR A 334 20.99 5.43 20.02
C THR A 334 20.60 4.22 20.84
N ARG A 335 20.47 4.41 22.16
CA ARG A 335 20.01 3.33 23.04
C ARG A 335 18.60 2.87 22.63
N ALA A 336 18.37 1.57 22.66
CA ALA A 336 17.07 0.98 22.37
C ALA A 336 15.98 1.50 23.33
N SER A 337 16.33 1.92 24.55
CA SER A 337 15.43 2.52 25.53
C SER A 337 15.08 4.01 25.28
N THR A 338 15.64 4.61 24.22
CA THR A 338 15.24 5.95 23.79
C THR A 338 13.83 5.91 23.19
N ASN A 339 13.10 7.03 23.31
CA ASN A 339 11.76 7.14 22.74
C ASN A 339 11.81 7.78 21.35
N SER A 340 11.35 7.09 20.33
CA SER A 340 11.24 7.58 18.93
C SER A 340 9.93 7.11 18.31
N TYR A 341 9.57 7.61 17.12
CA TYR A 341 8.38 7.18 16.45
C TYR A 341 8.55 5.80 15.77
N LEU A 342 7.50 5.00 15.79
CA LEU A 342 7.33 3.87 14.90
C LEU A 342 6.82 4.38 13.55
N ARG A 343 7.35 3.82 12.47
CA ARG A 343 6.93 4.06 11.10
C ARG A 343 6.73 2.69 10.44
N PRO A 344 5.50 2.17 10.46
CA PRO A 344 5.21 0.82 10.03
C PRO A 344 5.56 0.55 8.56
N VAL A 345 6.06 -0.66 8.30
CA VAL A 345 6.29 -1.23 6.97
C VAL A 345 5.43 -2.47 6.81
N ILE A 346 4.80 -2.61 5.65
CA ILE A 346 3.99 -3.77 5.25
C ILE A 346 4.35 -4.18 3.82
N TYR A 347 3.90 -5.39 3.42
CA TYR A 347 3.99 -5.85 2.05
C TYR A 347 2.59 -6.13 1.51
N LEU A 348 2.24 -5.51 0.38
CA LEU A 348 1.01 -5.82 -0.33
C LEU A 348 1.17 -7.07 -1.16
N ALA A 349 0.10 -7.85 -1.23
CA ALA A 349 0.02 -9.07 -2.02
C ALA A 349 0.29 -8.80 -3.51
N LYS A 350 0.94 -9.75 -4.17
CA LYS A 350 1.22 -9.72 -5.62
C LYS A 350 -0.03 -9.59 -6.49
N ASP A 351 -1.16 -10.07 -5.98
CA ASP A 351 -2.48 -10.07 -6.62
C ASP A 351 -3.40 -8.93 -6.13
N ALA A 352 -2.89 -7.97 -5.35
CA ALA A 352 -3.58 -6.71 -5.09
C ALA A 352 -3.89 -6.01 -6.43
N ILE A 353 -5.13 -5.56 -6.59
CA ILE A 353 -5.62 -5.00 -7.86
C ILE A 353 -5.43 -3.49 -7.87
N TYR A 354 -4.90 -2.98 -8.97
CA TYR A 354 -4.88 -1.55 -9.26
C TYR A 354 -6.31 -1.04 -9.56
N VAL A 355 -6.68 0.07 -8.94
CA VAL A 355 -8.00 0.69 -9.09
C VAL A 355 -7.93 2.06 -9.75
N GLY A 356 -6.85 2.79 -9.54
CA GLY A 356 -6.66 4.14 -10.07
C GLY A 356 -5.48 4.86 -9.43
N GLY A 357 -5.30 6.13 -9.83
CA GLY A 357 -4.19 6.96 -9.37
C GLY A 357 -2.94 6.85 -10.24
N ASP A 358 -2.00 7.77 -10.04
CA ASP A 358 -0.73 7.86 -10.79
C ASP A 358 0.49 7.94 -9.86
N GLY A 359 0.30 7.67 -8.57
CA GLY A 359 1.36 7.68 -7.56
C GLY A 359 1.82 9.06 -7.11
N THR A 360 1.23 10.14 -7.59
CA THR A 360 1.48 11.48 -7.07
C THR A 360 0.82 11.67 -5.70
N PHE A 361 1.25 12.70 -4.96
CA PHE A 361 0.62 13.04 -3.68
C PHE A 361 -0.86 13.40 -3.84
N GLU A 362 -1.19 14.14 -4.90
CA GLU A 362 -2.55 14.60 -5.21
C GLU A 362 -3.45 13.46 -5.72
N ASN A 363 -2.86 12.43 -6.35
CA ASN A 363 -3.57 11.30 -6.95
C ASN A 363 -2.84 9.99 -6.67
N PRO A 364 -2.75 9.56 -5.40
CA PRO A 364 -2.02 8.34 -5.02
C PRO A 364 -2.63 7.10 -5.68
N TYR A 365 -1.83 6.07 -5.90
CA TYR A 365 -2.33 4.78 -6.34
C TYR A 365 -3.38 4.25 -5.37
N LEU A 366 -4.46 3.71 -5.92
CA LEU A 366 -5.55 3.05 -5.19
C LEU A 366 -5.48 1.55 -5.44
N VAL A 367 -5.62 0.74 -4.38
CA VAL A 367 -5.55 -0.72 -4.43
C VAL A 367 -6.74 -1.37 -3.72
N LYS A 368 -7.12 -2.56 -4.18
CA LYS A 368 -8.15 -3.39 -3.56
C LYS A 368 -7.79 -4.88 -3.63
#